data_30b41ca7f39878b9ac62cec5da69de57
#
_entry.id   30b41ca7f39878b9ac62cec5da69de57
#
_cell.length_a   1.000
_cell.length_b   1.000
_cell.length_c   1.000
_cell.angle_alpha   90.00
_cell.angle_beta   90.00
_cell.angle_gamma   90.00
#
_symmetry.space_group_name_H-M   'P 1'
#
loop_
_entity.id
_entity.type
_entity.pdbx_description
1 polymer ?
#
loop_
_entity_poly.entity_id
_entity_poly.type
_entity_poly.pdbx_seq_one_letter_code
_entity_poly.pdbx_strand_id
1 'polypeptide(L)'
;MEKENSEVKNNKISTGLIISNENFKKNPILPAEITEVITNTLYYLLIFISREDVIKISCFPSKTNNIKKVLIKLKEFSPELVKGISSVLKELNLSKDILHTTGLCYEMENCFYETYLVGDDLMPIEQVKEKFMAIPKVINVDVEDIPISQN
;
A
#
# COMPACT_ATOMS: atom_id res chain seq x y z
N MET A 1 13.89 -21.10 14.58
CA MET A 1 13.78 -19.65 14.85
C MET A 1 14.09 -18.75 13.67
N GLU A 2 15.14 -19.02 12.91
CA GLU A 2 15.46 -18.18 11.73
C GLU A 2 14.50 -18.35 10.55
N LYS A 3 13.85 -19.50 10.40
CA LYS A 3 12.88 -19.75 9.30
C LYS A 3 11.53 -19.05 9.47
N GLU A 4 11.04 -18.90 10.70
CA GLU A 4 9.77 -18.21 10.95
C GLU A 4 9.87 -16.72 10.70
N ASN A 5 11.03 -16.10 10.98
CA ASN A 5 11.26 -14.67 10.72
C ASN A 5 11.40 -14.34 9.22
N SER A 6 11.79 -15.30 8.38
CA SER A 6 11.88 -15.07 6.93
C SER A 6 10.53 -15.21 6.23
N GLU A 7 9.65 -16.09 6.70
CA GLU A 7 8.29 -16.23 6.14
C GLU A 7 7.40 -15.02 6.42
N VAL A 8 7.51 -14.43 7.62
CA VAL A 8 6.77 -13.21 7.99
C VAL A 8 7.24 -12.00 7.16
N LYS A 9 8.51 -11.93 6.82
CA LYS A 9 9.06 -10.83 5.99
C LYS A 9 8.58 -10.86 4.53
N ASN A 10 8.19 -12.02 4.01
CA ASN A 10 7.87 -12.21 2.60
C ASN A 10 6.36 -12.20 2.28
N ASN A 11 5.50 -11.87 3.26
CA ASN A 11 4.05 -11.85 3.06
C ASN A 11 3.51 -10.50 2.59
N LYS A 12 4.36 -9.49 2.45
CA LYS A 12 4.01 -8.14 1.97
C LYS A 12 5.23 -7.44 1.41
N ILE A 13 5.00 -6.43 0.57
CA ILE A 13 6.06 -5.61 -0.01
C ILE A 13 6.42 -4.47 0.92
N SER A 14 5.42 -3.81 1.50
CA SER A 14 5.57 -2.56 2.22
C SER A 14 4.75 -2.51 3.50
N THR A 15 5.08 -1.57 4.37
CA THR A 15 4.30 -1.23 5.55
C THR A 15 3.86 0.22 5.46
N GLY A 16 2.57 0.49 5.64
CA GLY A 16 2.00 1.83 5.64
C GLY A 16 1.79 2.38 7.05
N LEU A 17 1.91 3.69 7.19
CA LEU A 17 1.64 4.42 8.43
C LEU A 17 1.09 5.80 8.08
N ILE A 18 0.02 6.22 8.75
CA ILE A 18 -0.54 7.56 8.59
C ILE A 18 -0.02 8.45 9.71
N ILE A 19 0.46 9.63 9.37
CA ILE A 19 0.90 10.63 10.33
C ILE A 19 0.22 11.97 10.03
N SER A 20 -0.18 12.71 11.06
CA SER A 20 -0.69 14.07 10.87
C SER A 20 0.40 14.98 10.30
N ASN A 21 0.01 15.96 9.49
CA ASN A 21 0.96 16.94 8.97
C ASN A 21 1.72 17.67 10.08
N GLU A 22 1.03 18.01 11.17
CA GLU A 22 1.64 18.66 12.33
C GLU A 22 2.77 17.81 12.94
N ASN A 23 2.52 16.52 13.16
CA ASN A 23 3.54 15.61 13.71
C ASN A 23 4.66 15.33 12.71
N PHE A 24 4.34 15.25 11.42
CA PHE A 24 5.34 15.03 10.38
C PHE A 24 6.34 16.18 10.31
N LYS A 25 5.88 17.43 10.37
CA LYS A 25 6.73 18.62 10.37
C LYS A 25 7.67 18.70 11.57
N LYS A 26 7.28 18.13 12.70
CA LYS A 26 8.08 18.12 13.94
C LYS A 26 9.13 16.99 13.97
N ASN A 27 9.17 16.14 12.94
CA ASN A 27 10.08 15.01 12.92
C ASN A 27 11.54 15.49 12.82
N PRO A 28 12.40 15.15 13.80
CA PRO A 28 13.77 15.68 13.86
C PRO A 28 14.69 15.14 12.75
N ILE A 29 14.32 14.06 12.07
CA ILE A 29 15.12 13.53 10.96
C ILE A 29 14.90 14.27 9.64
N LEU A 30 13.87 15.12 9.56
CA LEU A 30 13.60 15.88 8.34
C LEU A 30 14.51 17.10 8.27
N PRO A 31 15.30 17.27 7.19
CA PRO A 31 16.04 18.52 6.96
C PRO A 31 15.09 19.71 6.84
N ALA A 32 15.55 20.88 7.25
CA ALA A 32 14.77 22.12 7.17
C ALA A 32 14.27 22.41 5.75
N GLU A 33 15.09 22.16 4.75
CA GLU A 33 14.75 22.32 3.32
C GLU A 33 13.54 21.47 2.92
N ILE A 34 13.45 20.25 3.45
CA ILE A 34 12.31 19.35 3.19
C ILE A 34 11.07 19.83 3.92
N THR A 35 11.23 20.31 5.15
CA THR A 35 10.10 20.84 5.93
C THR A 35 9.44 22.03 5.23
N GLU A 36 10.20 22.85 4.54
CA GLU A 36 9.69 24.01 3.79
C GLU A 36 8.85 23.61 2.56
N VAL A 37 9.14 22.46 1.94
CA VAL A 37 8.40 22.00 0.76
C VAL A 37 7.22 21.09 1.08
N ILE A 38 7.03 20.72 2.35
CA ILE A 38 5.90 19.90 2.77
C ILE A 38 4.58 20.62 2.46
N THR A 39 3.73 19.94 1.71
CA THR A 39 2.42 20.44 1.29
C THR A 39 1.53 20.69 2.50
N ASN A 40 0.70 21.74 2.43
CA ASN A 40 -0.29 22.02 3.47
C ASN A 40 -1.47 21.05 3.34
N THR A 41 -1.31 19.86 3.86
CA THR A 41 -2.31 18.78 3.88
C THR A 41 -2.57 18.36 5.33
N LEU A 42 -3.65 17.61 5.58
CA LEU A 42 -3.99 17.17 6.93
C LEU A 42 -3.12 15.98 7.38
N TYR A 43 -2.79 15.09 6.46
CA TYR A 43 -2.07 13.85 6.76
C TYR A 43 -1.04 13.52 5.69
N TYR A 44 -0.08 12.67 6.08
CA TYR A 44 0.81 11.99 5.15
C TYR A 44 0.68 10.48 5.32
N LEU A 45 0.64 9.76 4.20
CA LEU A 45 0.85 8.33 4.16
C LEU A 45 2.33 8.07 3.99
N LEU A 46 2.94 7.41 4.96
CA LEU A 46 4.32 6.95 4.88
C LEU A 46 4.32 5.49 4.46
N ILE A 47 5.09 5.16 3.44
CA ILE A 47 5.24 3.78 2.97
C ILE A 47 6.70 3.37 3.13
N PHE A 48 6.92 2.32 3.91
CA PHE A 48 8.24 1.78 4.23
C PHE A 48 8.47 0.50 3.45
N ILE A 49 9.54 0.45 2.68
CA ILE A 49 9.98 -0.77 1.99
C ILE A 49 11.38 -1.10 2.50
N SER A 50 11.51 -2.27 3.11
CA SER A 50 12.79 -2.78 3.61
C SER A 50 13.27 -3.92 2.71
N ARG A 51 14.45 -3.77 2.13
CA ARG A 51 15.10 -4.80 1.32
C ARG A 51 16.58 -4.85 1.64
N GLU A 52 17.08 -6.04 1.96
CA GLU A 52 18.50 -6.22 2.29
C GLU A 52 18.96 -5.17 3.30
N ASP A 53 19.84 -4.29 2.89
CA ASP A 53 20.46 -3.27 3.76
C ASP A 53 19.81 -1.89 3.62
N VAL A 54 18.72 -1.76 2.84
CA VAL A 54 18.11 -0.47 2.54
C VAL A 54 16.68 -0.40 3.04
N ILE A 55 16.36 0.70 3.72
CA ILE A 55 14.99 1.10 4.03
C ILE A 55 14.64 2.30 3.16
N LYS A 56 13.63 2.15 2.33
CA LYS A 56 13.10 3.22 1.50
C LYS A 56 11.81 3.73 2.11
N ILE A 57 11.69 5.05 2.26
CA ILE A 57 10.51 5.71 2.80
C ILE A 57 9.94 6.62 1.72
N SER A 58 8.66 6.46 1.42
CA SER A 58 7.92 7.33 0.52
C SER A 58 6.82 8.04 1.30
N CYS A 59 6.60 9.33 1.00
CA CYS A 59 5.62 10.16 1.69
C CYS A 59 4.60 10.70 0.68
N PHE A 60 3.32 10.45 0.93
CA PHE A 60 2.23 10.89 0.06
C PHE A 60 1.25 11.77 0.84
N PRO A 61 0.95 13.00 0.36
CA PRO A 61 -0.05 13.84 1.03
C PRO A 61 -1.44 13.22 0.91
N SER A 62 -2.23 13.35 1.97
CA SER A 62 -3.61 12.88 2.01
C SER A 62 -4.50 13.84 2.77
N LYS A 63 -5.71 14.03 2.28
CA LYS A 63 -6.73 14.86 2.95
C LYS A 63 -7.46 14.10 4.05
N THR A 64 -7.32 12.79 4.09
CA THR A 64 -8.02 11.92 5.03
C THR A 64 -7.06 10.94 5.69
N ASN A 65 -7.42 10.46 6.87
CA ASN A 65 -6.75 9.38 7.57
C ASN A 65 -7.42 8.01 7.35
N ASN A 66 -8.43 7.94 6.50
CA ASN A 66 -9.06 6.69 6.13
C ASN A 66 -8.40 6.13 4.87
N ILE A 67 -7.33 5.38 5.08
CA ILE A 67 -6.52 4.77 4.01
C ILE A 67 -6.49 3.26 4.22
N LYS A 68 -6.70 2.54 3.14
CA LYS A 68 -6.65 1.08 3.14
C LYS A 68 -5.58 0.59 2.15
N LYS A 69 -5.03 -0.55 2.45
CA LYS A 69 -4.15 -1.27 1.54
C LYS A 69 -4.85 -2.54 1.05
N VAL A 70 -4.89 -2.72 -0.27
CA VAL A 70 -5.30 -3.98 -0.88
C VAL A 70 -4.02 -4.73 -1.25
N LEU A 71 -3.83 -5.89 -0.65
CA LEU A 71 -2.69 -6.77 -0.89
C LEU A 71 -3.17 -7.98 -1.69
N ILE A 72 -2.65 -8.13 -2.90
CA ILE A 72 -3.02 -9.21 -3.82
C ILE A 72 -1.81 -10.13 -3.99
N LYS A 73 -1.98 -11.39 -3.61
CA LYS A 73 -1.00 -12.43 -3.87
C LYS A 73 -1.27 -13.09 -5.21
N LEU A 74 -0.23 -13.21 -6.02
CA LEU A 74 -0.29 -13.64 -7.42
C LEU A 74 0.62 -14.83 -7.66
N LYS A 75 0.26 -15.69 -8.61
CA LYS A 75 1.17 -16.75 -9.09
C LYS A 75 2.31 -16.18 -9.93
N GLU A 76 2.03 -15.15 -10.72
CA GLU A 76 3.01 -14.52 -11.60
C GLU A 76 2.55 -13.11 -11.97
N PHE A 77 3.44 -12.30 -12.51
CA PHE A 77 3.08 -11.04 -13.16
C PHE A 77 2.95 -11.26 -14.67
N SER A 78 1.87 -10.71 -15.23
CA SER A 78 1.65 -10.66 -16.66
C SER A 78 0.92 -9.38 -17.04
N PRO A 79 1.03 -8.89 -18.29
CA PRO A 79 0.27 -7.73 -18.74
C PRO A 79 -1.24 -7.91 -18.58
N GLU A 80 -1.76 -9.10 -18.81
CA GLU A 80 -3.19 -9.44 -18.67
C GLU A 80 -3.64 -9.31 -17.22
N LEU A 81 -2.81 -9.73 -16.29
CA LEU A 81 -3.10 -9.64 -14.86
C LEU A 81 -3.18 -8.17 -14.41
N VAL A 82 -2.20 -7.37 -14.80
CA VAL A 82 -2.18 -5.93 -14.47
C VAL A 82 -3.41 -5.22 -15.07
N LYS A 83 -3.78 -5.56 -16.29
CA LYS A 83 -5.02 -5.06 -16.92
C LYS A 83 -6.26 -5.50 -16.16
N GLY A 84 -6.30 -6.75 -15.69
CA GLY A 84 -7.40 -7.26 -14.87
C GLY A 84 -7.56 -6.48 -13.58
N ILE A 85 -6.47 -6.21 -12.88
CA ILE A 85 -6.48 -5.39 -11.66
C ILE A 85 -6.98 -3.97 -11.94
N SER A 86 -6.45 -3.34 -12.99
CA SER A 86 -6.89 -2.00 -13.41
C SER A 86 -8.38 -1.97 -13.76
N SER A 87 -8.88 -3.00 -14.42
CA SER A 87 -10.31 -3.10 -14.79
C SER A 87 -11.19 -3.20 -13.55
N VAL A 88 -10.79 -3.99 -12.56
CA VAL A 88 -11.53 -4.10 -11.29
C VAL A 88 -11.53 -2.77 -10.53
N LEU A 89 -10.40 -2.08 -10.47
CA LEU A 89 -10.31 -0.77 -9.83
C LEU A 89 -11.23 0.26 -10.50
N LYS A 90 -11.33 0.24 -11.83
CA LYS A 90 -12.26 1.09 -12.58
C LYS A 90 -13.72 0.72 -12.33
N GLU A 91 -14.03 -0.57 -12.35
CA GLU A 91 -15.37 -1.09 -12.09
C GLU A 91 -15.87 -0.68 -10.70
N LEU A 92 -14.99 -0.74 -9.70
CA LEU A 92 -15.27 -0.33 -8.33
C LEU A 92 -15.22 1.20 -8.13
N ASN A 93 -14.92 1.96 -9.19
CA ASN A 93 -14.75 3.42 -9.14
C ASN A 93 -13.67 3.89 -8.14
N LEU A 94 -12.61 3.11 -8.00
CA LEU A 94 -11.51 3.36 -7.05
C LEU A 94 -10.26 3.97 -7.71
N SER A 95 -10.19 4.04 -9.03
CA SER A 95 -8.98 4.51 -9.75
C SER A 95 -8.56 5.92 -9.34
N LYS A 96 -9.51 6.79 -9.01
CA LYS A 96 -9.25 8.17 -8.57
C LYS A 96 -8.72 8.26 -7.13
N ASP A 97 -8.89 7.21 -6.34
CA ASP A 97 -8.57 7.17 -4.91
C ASP A 97 -7.22 6.51 -4.62
N ILE A 98 -6.51 6.08 -5.65
CA ILE A 98 -5.22 5.42 -5.52
C ILE A 98 -4.14 6.44 -5.13
N LEU A 99 -3.44 6.17 -4.03
CA LEU A 99 -2.30 6.96 -3.58
C LEU A 99 -0.98 6.39 -4.09
N HIS A 100 -0.84 5.07 -4.08
CA HIS A 100 0.38 4.39 -4.51
C HIS A 100 0.10 2.93 -4.84
N THR A 101 0.82 2.41 -5.84
CA THR A 101 0.80 0.99 -6.18
C THR A 101 2.22 0.46 -6.35
N THR A 102 2.43 -0.80 -5.98
CA THR A 102 3.72 -1.49 -6.14
C THR A 102 3.49 -2.95 -6.45
N GLY A 103 4.27 -3.49 -7.38
CA GLY A 103 4.30 -4.91 -7.69
C GLY A 103 5.71 -5.46 -7.52
N LEU A 104 5.84 -6.65 -6.94
CA LEU A 104 7.12 -7.30 -6.71
C LEU A 104 6.97 -8.81 -6.66
N CYS A 105 7.93 -9.51 -7.28
CA CYS A 105 8.12 -10.95 -7.07
C CYS A 105 9.41 -11.18 -6.28
N TYR A 106 9.33 -11.90 -5.16
CA TYR A 106 10.50 -12.31 -4.39
C TYR A 106 11.16 -13.56 -5.00
N GLU A 107 10.32 -14.46 -5.52
CA GLU A 107 10.69 -15.69 -6.20
C GLU A 107 9.71 -15.94 -7.33
N MET A 108 9.92 -16.96 -8.16
CA MET A 108 9.15 -17.20 -9.37
C MET A 108 7.63 -17.31 -9.16
N GLU A 109 7.18 -17.76 -7.99
CA GLU A 109 5.76 -17.94 -7.67
C GLU A 109 5.28 -17.14 -6.45
N ASN A 110 6.12 -16.24 -5.96
CA ASN A 110 5.82 -15.44 -4.78
C ASN A 110 5.73 -13.95 -5.17
N CYS A 111 4.69 -13.61 -5.89
CA CYS A 111 4.45 -12.28 -6.41
C CYS A 111 3.33 -11.58 -5.65
N PHE A 112 3.49 -10.28 -5.44
CA PHE A 112 2.54 -9.44 -4.73
C PHE A 112 2.28 -8.15 -5.51
N TYR A 113 1.04 -7.68 -5.43
CA TYR A 113 0.64 -6.36 -5.87
C TYR A 113 -0.03 -5.67 -4.69
N GLU A 114 0.44 -4.48 -4.36
CA GLU A 114 -0.12 -3.67 -3.28
C GLU A 114 -0.62 -2.35 -3.83
N THR A 115 -1.82 -1.95 -3.45
CA THR A 115 -2.34 -0.63 -3.74
C THR A 115 -2.86 0.02 -2.46
N TYR A 116 -2.42 1.25 -2.22
CA TYR A 116 -2.90 2.10 -1.13
C TYR A 116 -3.92 3.07 -1.71
N LEU A 117 -5.09 3.13 -1.09
CA LEU A 117 -6.15 3.98 -1.58
C LEU A 117 -6.97 4.59 -0.44
N VAL A 118 -7.62 5.70 -0.76
CA VAL A 118 -8.57 6.33 0.16
C VAL A 118 -9.77 5.39 0.32
N GLY A 119 -10.13 5.08 1.57
CA GLY A 119 -11.13 4.07 1.89
C GLY A 119 -12.57 4.58 2.03
N ASP A 120 -12.81 5.89 1.84
CA ASP A 120 -14.13 6.49 2.07
C ASP A 120 -15.21 5.95 1.12
N ASP A 121 -14.83 5.69 -0.14
CA ASP A 121 -15.73 5.18 -1.18
C ASP A 121 -15.58 3.65 -1.37
N LEU A 122 -14.86 2.98 -0.48
CA LEU A 122 -14.62 1.55 -0.61
C LEU A 122 -15.92 0.77 -0.38
N MET A 123 -16.25 -0.12 -1.30
CA MET A 123 -17.34 -1.08 -1.15
C MET A 123 -17.06 -2.02 0.05
N PRO A 124 -18.09 -2.76 0.55
CA PRO A 124 -17.84 -3.77 1.57
C PRO A 124 -16.65 -4.66 1.23
N ILE A 125 -15.77 -4.86 2.21
CA ILE A 125 -14.47 -5.54 2.02
C ILE A 125 -14.63 -6.89 1.32
N GLU A 126 -15.66 -7.65 1.66
CA GLU A 126 -15.92 -8.95 1.05
C GLU A 126 -16.19 -8.85 -0.47
N GLN A 127 -16.89 -7.81 -0.91
CA GLN A 127 -17.13 -7.57 -2.34
C GLN A 127 -15.85 -7.18 -3.08
N VAL A 128 -15.01 -6.38 -2.46
CA VAL A 128 -13.69 -6.00 -3.02
C VAL A 128 -12.82 -7.24 -3.19
N LYS A 129 -12.73 -8.07 -2.17
CA LYS A 129 -11.99 -9.33 -2.21
C LYS A 129 -12.51 -10.27 -3.31
N GLU A 130 -13.82 -10.42 -3.39
CA GLU A 130 -14.47 -11.29 -4.37
C GLU A 130 -14.15 -10.85 -5.81
N LYS A 131 -14.20 -9.55 -6.08
CA LYS A 131 -13.89 -8.99 -7.39
C LYS A 131 -12.45 -9.25 -7.81
N PHE A 132 -11.49 -9.04 -6.92
CA PHE A 132 -10.09 -9.31 -7.21
C PHE A 132 -9.79 -10.81 -7.29
N MET A 133 -10.43 -11.63 -6.45
CA MET A 133 -10.26 -13.09 -6.51
C MET A 133 -10.78 -13.70 -7.80
N ALA A 134 -11.71 -13.06 -8.50
CA ALA A 134 -12.22 -13.50 -9.79
C ALA A 134 -11.21 -13.35 -10.94
N ILE A 135 -10.12 -12.59 -10.73
CA ILE A 135 -9.06 -12.44 -11.73
C ILE A 135 -8.24 -13.74 -11.79
N PRO A 136 -8.02 -14.32 -12.98
CA PRO A 136 -7.20 -15.52 -13.10
C PRO A 136 -5.80 -15.31 -12.53
N LYS A 137 -5.25 -16.34 -11.85
CA LYS A 137 -3.92 -16.35 -11.22
C LYS A 137 -3.79 -15.51 -9.93
N VAL A 138 -4.85 -14.89 -9.46
CA VAL A 138 -4.89 -14.33 -8.11
C VAL A 138 -5.08 -15.47 -7.11
N ILE A 139 -4.19 -15.53 -6.11
CA ILE A 139 -4.19 -16.57 -5.09
C ILE A 139 -4.94 -16.13 -3.85
N ASN A 140 -4.70 -14.88 -3.40
CA ASN A 140 -5.32 -14.35 -2.20
C ASN A 140 -5.43 -12.82 -2.29
N VAL A 141 -6.40 -12.26 -1.58
CA VAL A 141 -6.62 -10.82 -1.46
C VAL A 141 -6.90 -10.47 -0.01
N ASP A 142 -6.13 -9.55 0.54
CA ASP A 142 -6.35 -8.99 1.86
C ASP A 142 -6.55 -7.48 1.77
N VAL A 143 -7.43 -6.95 2.61
CA VAL A 143 -7.65 -5.51 2.76
C VAL A 143 -7.30 -5.13 4.19
N GLU A 144 -6.35 -4.21 4.35
CA GLU A 144 -5.87 -3.74 5.64
C GLU A 144 -6.23 -2.27 5.84
N ASP A 145 -6.64 -1.93 7.06
CA ASP A 145 -6.66 -0.54 7.50
C ASP A 145 -5.24 -0.09 7.84
N ILE A 146 -4.84 1.08 7.36
CA ILE A 146 -3.53 1.62 7.68
C ILE A 146 -3.60 2.33 9.02
N PRO A 147 -2.72 2.00 9.98
CA PRO A 147 -2.73 2.59 11.30
C PRO A 147 -2.30 4.05 11.29
N ILE A 148 -2.82 4.81 12.25
CA ILE A 148 -2.46 6.21 12.46
C ILE A 148 -1.39 6.25 13.55
N SER A 149 -0.30 6.97 13.27
CA SER A 149 0.77 7.20 14.24
C SER A 149 0.23 8.02 15.42
N GLN A 150 0.53 7.57 16.63
CA GLN A 150 0.19 8.27 17.88
C GLN A 150 1.20 9.37 18.24
N ASN A 151 2.29 9.45 17.51
CA ASN A 151 3.39 10.39 17.80
C ASN A 151 3.42 11.55 16.79
#